data_e3122a5decc0723fb0cd01af984aebdd
#
_entry.id   e3122a5decc0723fb0cd01af984aebdd
#
_cell.length_a   1.000
_cell.length_b   1.000
_cell.length_c   1.000
_cell.angle_alpha   90.00
_cell.angle_beta   90.00
_cell.angle_gamma   90.00
#
_symmetry.space_group_name_H-M   'P 1'
#
loop_
_entity.id
_entity.type
_entity.pdbx_description
1 polymer ?
#
loop_
_entity_poly.entity_id
_entity_poly.type
_entity_poly.pdbx_seq_one_letter_code
_entity_poly.pdbx_strand_id
1 'polypeptide(L)'
;MHHMLPALAAAGFDIVQPFDGALLDPSRRAGLLVGNTRALWPRFLAARPPGPDPFDRFIESLIDPLVPADARVHYGHRQPFPPLQSIAVESGLGSLSPTRLVIHPVYGPWFALRAAIVMPGEPPPPAPRVTSCTCGEPCRSALANLKMDDWRSWLAMRDACPIGREYRYPDDQIEFHYALLRMGAPVG
;
A
#
# COMPACT_ATOMS: atom_id res chain seq x y z
N MET A 1 -15.95 0.16 12.86
CA MET A 1 -15.34 0.63 11.61
C MET A 1 -15.42 2.15 11.43
N HIS A 2 -16.60 2.80 11.53
CA HIS A 2 -16.77 4.22 11.24
C HIS A 2 -15.85 5.18 12.01
N HIS A 3 -15.54 4.91 13.27
CA HIS A 3 -14.64 5.74 14.07
C HIS A 3 -13.16 5.59 13.71
N MET A 4 -12.77 4.48 13.08
CA MET A 4 -11.39 4.26 12.67
C MET A 4 -11.00 5.06 11.44
N LEU A 5 -11.93 5.32 10.52
CA LEU A 5 -11.65 6.07 9.29
C LEU A 5 -11.04 7.46 9.59
N PRO A 6 -11.68 8.32 10.40
CA PRO A 6 -11.08 9.61 10.71
C PRO A 6 -9.81 9.52 11.56
N ALA A 7 -9.68 8.50 12.41
CA ALA A 7 -8.48 8.30 13.23
C ALA A 7 -7.27 7.90 12.38
N LEU A 8 -7.44 6.98 11.43
CA LEU A 8 -6.39 6.60 10.48
C LEU A 8 -5.99 7.79 9.59
N ALA A 9 -6.97 8.55 9.09
CA ALA A 9 -6.69 9.76 8.31
C ALA A 9 -5.90 10.79 9.13
N ALA A 10 -6.27 11.03 10.39
CA ALA A 10 -5.55 11.92 11.31
C ALA A 10 -4.14 11.43 11.61
N ALA A 11 -3.92 10.10 11.67
CA ALA A 11 -2.60 9.49 11.80
C ALA A 11 -1.73 9.67 10.54
N GLY A 12 -2.33 10.05 9.39
CA GLY A 12 -1.61 10.36 8.16
C GLY A 12 -1.76 9.32 7.04
N PHE A 13 -2.67 8.36 7.22
CA PHE A 13 -3.01 7.41 6.17
C PHE A 13 -4.06 8.02 5.23
N ASP A 14 -3.65 8.34 4.03
CA ASP A 14 -4.49 8.92 2.98
C ASP A 14 -5.13 7.88 2.05
N ILE A 15 -4.79 6.61 2.27
CA ILE A 15 -5.45 5.45 1.66
C ILE A 15 -6.11 4.65 2.78
N VAL A 16 -7.44 4.72 2.89
CA VAL A 16 -8.22 3.88 3.81
C VAL A 16 -9.45 3.39 3.06
N GLN A 17 -9.40 2.14 2.60
CA GLN A 17 -10.42 1.54 1.75
C GLN A 17 -11.17 0.44 2.49
N PRO A 18 -12.50 0.55 2.68
CA PRO A 18 -13.32 -0.55 3.19
C PRO A 18 -13.31 -1.76 2.23
N PHE A 19 -13.26 -2.98 2.79
CA PHE A 19 -13.35 -4.23 2.02
C PHE A 19 -14.08 -5.31 2.81
N ASP A 20 -14.57 -6.37 2.11
CA ASP A 20 -15.12 -7.55 2.79
C ASP A 20 -13.99 -8.33 3.47
N GLY A 21 -13.96 -8.28 4.79
CA GLY A 21 -12.92 -8.92 5.59
C GLY A 21 -12.85 -10.44 5.40
N ALA A 22 -13.89 -11.08 4.85
CA ALA A 22 -13.87 -12.50 4.50
C ALA A 22 -12.77 -12.89 3.52
N LEU A 23 -12.20 -11.93 2.79
CA LEU A 23 -11.02 -12.16 1.94
C LEU A 23 -9.78 -12.58 2.76
N LEU A 24 -9.76 -12.30 4.07
CA LEU A 24 -8.68 -12.68 4.99
C LEU A 24 -9.15 -13.60 6.12
N ASP A 25 -10.30 -13.31 6.70
CA ASP A 25 -10.87 -14.06 7.82
C ASP A 25 -12.38 -14.17 7.65
N PRO A 26 -12.91 -15.34 7.28
CA PRO A 26 -14.37 -15.53 7.07
C PRO A 26 -15.23 -15.17 8.28
N SER A 27 -14.66 -15.17 9.48
CA SER A 27 -15.36 -14.80 10.72
C SER A 27 -15.42 -13.28 10.97
N ARG A 28 -14.73 -12.47 10.16
CA ARG A 28 -14.59 -11.01 10.28
C ARG A 28 -14.92 -10.32 8.97
N ARG A 29 -16.18 -9.90 8.84
CA ARG A 29 -16.69 -9.37 7.57
C ARG A 29 -16.38 -7.88 7.34
N ALA A 30 -16.13 -7.11 8.40
CA ALA A 30 -15.74 -5.70 8.26
C ALA A 30 -14.21 -5.60 8.10
N GLY A 31 -13.74 -4.94 7.03
CA GLY A 31 -12.32 -4.77 6.75
C GLY A 31 -11.96 -3.35 6.34
N LEU A 32 -10.75 -2.91 6.69
CA LEU A 32 -10.11 -1.65 6.25
C LEU A 32 -8.73 -1.98 5.69
N LEU A 33 -8.51 -1.67 4.41
CA LEU A 33 -7.21 -1.68 3.78
C LEU A 33 -6.55 -0.31 4.00
N VAL A 34 -5.36 -0.31 4.58
CA VAL A 34 -4.64 0.90 4.98
C VAL A 34 -3.38 1.06 4.14
N GLY A 35 -3.17 2.25 3.64
CA GLY A 35 -1.99 2.62 2.86
C GLY A 35 -1.66 4.10 2.97
N ASN A 36 -0.58 4.48 2.35
CA ASN A 36 -0.12 5.87 2.35
C ASN A 36 0.50 6.28 1.01
N THR A 37 0.40 7.57 0.70
CA THR A 37 1.20 8.24 -0.33
C THR A 37 2.47 8.85 0.29
N ARG A 38 3.15 9.68 -0.49
CA ARG A 38 4.30 10.48 -0.01
C ARG A 38 3.95 11.45 1.13
N ALA A 39 2.67 11.73 1.37
CA ALA A 39 2.24 12.66 2.42
C ALA A 39 2.63 12.21 3.83
N LEU A 40 2.83 10.90 4.04
CA LEU A 40 3.29 10.36 5.32
C LEU A 40 4.80 10.55 5.56
N TRP A 41 5.60 10.77 4.52
CA TRP A 41 7.05 10.80 4.58
C TRP A 41 7.62 11.86 5.54
N PRO A 42 7.18 13.13 5.56
CA PRO A 42 7.66 14.12 6.52
C PRO A 42 7.41 13.73 7.98
N ARG A 43 6.28 13.07 8.27
CA ARG A 43 5.98 12.58 9.62
C ARG A 43 6.94 11.47 10.05
N PHE A 44 7.27 10.56 9.14
CA PHE A 44 8.27 9.53 9.39
C PHE A 44 9.65 10.15 9.67
N LEU A 45 10.08 11.13 8.87
CA LEU A 45 11.37 11.80 9.07
C LEU A 45 11.46 12.48 10.44
N ALA A 46 10.36 13.08 10.90
CA ALA A 46 10.29 13.72 12.22
C ALA A 46 10.35 12.71 13.38
N ALA A 47 9.72 11.54 13.22
CA ALA A 47 9.62 10.53 14.26
C ALA A 47 10.75 9.49 14.23
N ARG A 48 11.29 9.20 13.08
CA ARG A 48 12.27 8.17 12.69
C ARG A 48 12.74 7.28 13.84
N PRO A 49 12.02 6.21 14.19
CA PRO A 49 12.35 5.36 15.32
C PRO A 49 13.70 4.66 15.10
N PRO A 50 14.50 4.45 16.14
CA PRO A 50 15.78 3.77 16.02
C PRO A 50 15.60 2.27 15.74
N GLY A 51 16.64 1.64 15.18
CA GLY A 51 16.71 0.19 14.97
C GLY A 51 16.35 -0.27 13.56
N PRO A 52 16.25 -1.60 13.36
CA PRO A 52 15.94 -2.18 12.05
C PRO A 52 14.53 -1.81 11.63
N ASP A 53 14.30 -1.81 10.31
CA ASP A 53 12.99 -1.58 9.68
C ASP A 53 12.22 -0.38 10.26
N PRO A 54 12.86 0.82 10.31
CA PRO A 54 12.32 1.96 11.05
C PRO A 54 10.98 2.43 10.47
N PHE A 55 10.76 2.27 9.17
CA PHE A 55 9.50 2.66 8.54
C PHE A 55 8.35 1.73 8.91
N ASP A 56 8.58 0.42 8.97
CA ASP A 56 7.56 -0.55 9.34
C ASP A 56 7.16 -0.38 10.81
N ARG A 57 8.13 -0.17 11.69
CA ARG A 57 7.88 0.15 13.11
C ARG A 57 7.10 1.45 13.28
N PHE A 58 7.39 2.45 12.46
CA PHE A 58 6.63 3.71 12.45
C PHE A 58 5.17 3.46 12.04
N ILE A 59 4.92 2.68 10.98
CA ILE A 59 3.57 2.30 10.56
C ILE A 59 2.83 1.59 11.69
N GLU A 60 3.46 0.61 12.34
CA GLU A 60 2.88 -0.12 13.46
C GLU A 60 2.53 0.81 14.63
N SER A 61 3.43 1.73 14.99
CA SER A 61 3.20 2.69 16.08
C SER A 61 2.01 3.63 15.82
N LEU A 62 1.66 3.86 14.58
CA LEU A 62 0.49 4.65 14.19
C LEU A 62 -0.81 3.83 14.16
N ILE A 63 -0.73 2.57 13.75
CA ILE A 63 -1.91 1.72 13.55
C ILE A 63 -2.32 1.05 14.87
N ASP A 64 -1.39 0.41 15.59
CA ASP A 64 -1.70 -0.43 16.75
C ASP A 64 -2.56 0.28 17.82
N PRO A 65 -2.32 1.55 18.18
CA PRO A 65 -3.14 2.25 19.16
C PRO A 65 -4.60 2.52 18.73
N LEU A 66 -4.88 2.42 17.42
CA LEU A 66 -6.20 2.70 16.84
C LEU A 66 -7.03 1.43 16.67
N VAL A 67 -6.42 0.25 16.80
CA VAL A 67 -7.07 -1.03 16.51
C VAL A 67 -7.87 -1.51 17.72
N PRO A 68 -9.18 -1.80 17.56
CA PRO A 68 -9.98 -2.42 18.61
C PRO A 68 -9.43 -3.77 19.05
N ALA A 69 -9.64 -4.15 20.31
CA ALA A 69 -9.13 -5.40 20.87
C ALA A 69 -9.67 -6.68 20.19
N ASP A 70 -10.83 -6.59 19.55
CA ASP A 70 -11.47 -7.68 18.81
C ASP A 70 -11.10 -7.71 17.31
N ALA A 71 -10.34 -6.72 16.84
CA ALA A 71 -9.85 -6.69 15.48
C ALA A 71 -8.49 -7.39 15.34
N ARG A 72 -8.14 -7.73 14.11
CA ARG A 72 -6.83 -8.28 13.72
C ARG A 72 -6.18 -7.42 12.66
N VAL A 73 -4.88 -7.18 12.80
CA VAL A 73 -4.07 -6.47 11.81
C VAL A 73 -3.19 -7.46 11.07
N HIS A 74 -3.22 -7.38 9.75
CA HIS A 74 -2.35 -8.10 8.84
C HIS A 74 -1.43 -7.10 8.15
N TYR A 75 -0.20 -6.97 8.65
CA TYR A 75 0.79 -6.06 8.08
C TYR A 75 1.43 -6.62 6.81
N GLY A 76 1.64 -5.77 5.80
CA GLY A 76 2.22 -6.16 4.52
C GLY A 76 3.67 -6.66 4.60
N HIS A 77 4.39 -6.32 5.66
CA HIS A 77 5.77 -6.72 5.91
C HIS A 77 5.89 -7.93 6.87
N ARG A 78 4.78 -8.46 7.39
CA ARG A 78 4.78 -9.61 8.32
C ARG A 78 4.24 -10.87 7.65
N GLN A 79 4.91 -12.00 7.89
CA GLN A 79 4.43 -13.31 7.43
C GLN A 79 3.31 -13.84 8.33
N PRO A 80 2.34 -14.60 7.74
CA PRO A 80 2.14 -14.80 6.31
C PRO A 80 1.74 -13.49 5.63
N PHE A 81 2.35 -13.17 4.48
CA PHE A 81 2.06 -11.93 3.77
C PHE A 81 0.61 -11.86 3.31
N PRO A 82 -0.16 -10.84 3.72
CA PRO A 82 -1.55 -10.70 3.30
C PRO A 82 -1.62 -10.31 1.81
N PRO A 83 -2.65 -10.75 1.06
CA PRO A 83 -2.82 -10.45 -0.36
C PRO A 83 -3.34 -9.02 -0.58
N LEU A 84 -2.61 -8.00 -0.10
CA LEU A 84 -3.07 -6.61 -0.10
C LEU A 84 -3.42 -6.08 -1.48
N GLN A 85 -2.70 -6.50 -2.52
CA GLN A 85 -2.99 -6.09 -3.90
C GLN A 85 -4.32 -6.66 -4.39
N SER A 86 -4.60 -7.92 -4.09
CA SER A 86 -5.90 -8.55 -4.43
C SER A 86 -7.03 -7.84 -3.72
N ILE A 87 -6.87 -7.56 -2.42
CA ILE A 87 -7.85 -6.79 -1.63
C ILE A 87 -8.05 -5.40 -2.24
N ALA A 88 -6.99 -4.71 -2.66
CA ALA A 88 -7.09 -3.40 -3.28
C ALA A 88 -7.91 -3.42 -4.58
N VAL A 89 -7.73 -4.45 -5.40
CA VAL A 89 -8.49 -4.61 -6.66
C VAL A 89 -9.95 -4.98 -6.37
N GLU A 90 -10.18 -5.95 -5.48
CA GLU A 90 -11.53 -6.41 -5.12
C GLU A 90 -12.36 -5.31 -4.44
N SER A 91 -11.72 -4.47 -3.62
CA SER A 91 -12.37 -3.34 -2.95
C SER A 91 -12.56 -2.10 -3.83
N GLY A 92 -12.13 -2.14 -5.10
CA GLY A 92 -12.28 -1.01 -6.02
C GLY A 92 -11.31 0.15 -5.75
N LEU A 93 -10.22 -0.06 -5.01
CA LEU A 93 -9.19 0.95 -4.79
C LEU A 93 -8.44 1.29 -6.07
N GLY A 94 -8.24 0.32 -6.94
CA GLY A 94 -7.52 0.49 -8.19
C GLY A 94 -7.57 -0.75 -9.07
N SER A 95 -6.81 -0.76 -10.15
CA SER A 95 -6.70 -1.90 -11.07
C SER A 95 -5.25 -2.35 -11.24
N LEU A 96 -5.07 -3.64 -11.51
CA LEU A 96 -3.76 -4.23 -11.71
C LEU A 96 -3.21 -3.85 -13.10
N SER A 97 -1.96 -3.38 -13.12
CA SER A 97 -1.23 -3.06 -14.36
C SER A 97 -0.51 -4.30 -14.93
N PRO A 98 0.00 -4.23 -16.18
CA PRO A 98 0.90 -5.26 -16.72
C PRO A 98 2.14 -5.52 -15.87
N THR A 99 2.61 -4.52 -15.12
CA THR A 99 3.77 -4.64 -14.20
C THR A 99 3.40 -5.21 -12.83
N ARG A 100 2.16 -5.70 -12.65
CA ARG A 100 1.65 -6.23 -11.39
C ARG A 100 1.55 -5.19 -10.25
N LEU A 101 1.68 -3.90 -10.56
CA LEU A 101 1.38 -2.83 -9.60
C LEU A 101 -0.11 -2.49 -9.65
N VAL A 102 -0.71 -2.25 -8.49
CA VAL A 102 -2.05 -1.66 -8.41
C VAL A 102 -1.95 -0.19 -8.77
N ILE A 103 -2.76 0.25 -9.71
CA ILE A 103 -2.83 1.65 -10.15
C ILE A 103 -4.08 2.29 -9.56
N HIS A 104 -3.86 3.24 -8.66
CA HIS A 104 -4.92 4.08 -8.11
C HIS A 104 -5.35 5.14 -9.13
N PRO A 105 -6.66 5.49 -9.25
CA PRO A 105 -7.12 6.46 -10.26
C PRO A 105 -6.46 7.84 -10.13
N VAL A 106 -6.10 8.26 -8.91
CA VAL A 106 -5.48 9.57 -8.64
C VAL A 106 -3.97 9.42 -8.46
N TYR A 107 -3.53 8.52 -7.57
CA TYR A 107 -2.12 8.41 -7.18
C TYR A 107 -1.29 7.55 -8.12
N GLY A 108 -1.90 6.91 -9.13
CA GLY A 108 -1.18 5.98 -9.99
C GLY A 108 -0.52 4.86 -9.18
N PRO A 109 0.75 4.54 -9.41
CA PRO A 109 1.53 3.59 -8.61
C PRO A 109 2.19 4.21 -7.37
N TRP A 110 1.99 5.52 -7.09
CA TRP A 110 2.73 6.27 -6.08
C TRP A 110 2.08 6.24 -4.69
N PHE A 111 1.69 5.05 -4.28
CA PHE A 111 1.21 4.75 -2.93
C PHE A 111 1.73 3.38 -2.50
N ALA A 112 1.60 3.08 -1.21
CA ALA A 112 1.97 1.78 -0.67
C ALA A 112 0.86 1.26 0.24
N LEU A 113 0.54 -0.02 0.09
CA LEU A 113 -0.37 -0.75 0.97
C LEU A 113 0.42 -1.23 2.19
N ARG A 114 -0.08 -0.96 3.40
CA ARG A 114 0.65 -1.21 4.64
C ARG A 114 0.05 -2.31 5.49
N ALA A 115 -1.28 -2.31 5.60
CA ALA A 115 -1.98 -3.28 6.42
C ALA A 115 -3.40 -3.51 5.95
N ALA A 116 -3.95 -4.66 6.31
CA ALA A 116 -5.37 -4.93 6.29
C ALA A 116 -5.84 -5.20 7.72
N ILE A 117 -6.88 -4.48 8.17
CA ILE A 117 -7.48 -4.62 9.49
C ILE A 117 -8.83 -5.29 9.30
N VAL A 118 -9.07 -6.42 9.95
CA VAL A 118 -10.35 -7.13 9.91
C VAL A 118 -10.97 -7.21 11.30
N MET A 119 -12.28 -7.05 11.37
CA MET A 119 -13.02 -6.99 12.63
C MET A 119 -14.41 -7.60 12.47
N PRO A 120 -15.06 -7.98 13.58
CA PRO A 120 -16.47 -8.35 13.56
C PRO A 120 -17.33 -7.19 13.02
N GLY A 121 -18.40 -7.53 12.31
CA GLY A 121 -19.33 -6.55 11.75
C GLY A 121 -19.79 -6.91 10.35
N GLU A 122 -20.65 -6.06 9.78
CA GLU A 122 -21.17 -6.27 8.44
C GLU A 122 -20.11 -5.88 7.38
N PRO A 123 -20.06 -6.59 6.25
CA PRO A 123 -19.21 -6.21 5.15
C PRO A 123 -19.65 -4.85 4.57
N PRO A 124 -18.73 -4.07 4.04
CA PRO A 124 -19.11 -2.88 3.30
C PRO A 124 -19.91 -3.26 2.05
N PRO A 125 -20.72 -2.35 1.51
CA PRO A 125 -21.36 -2.57 0.23
C PRO A 125 -20.30 -2.84 -0.86
N PRO A 126 -20.58 -3.70 -1.84
CA PRO A 126 -19.66 -3.97 -2.93
C PRO A 126 -19.25 -2.68 -3.65
N ALA A 127 -17.97 -2.45 -3.77
CA ALA A 127 -17.45 -1.31 -4.52
C ALA A 127 -17.49 -1.58 -6.04
N PRO A 128 -17.74 -0.57 -6.87
CA PRO A 128 -17.62 -0.72 -8.31
C PRO A 128 -16.17 -1.02 -8.69
N ARG A 129 -16.00 -1.89 -9.68
CA ARG A 129 -14.65 -2.15 -10.21
C ARG A 129 -14.09 -0.89 -10.86
N VAL A 130 -12.86 -0.59 -10.56
CA VAL A 130 -12.12 0.56 -11.10
C VAL A 130 -11.20 0.06 -12.21
N THR A 131 -11.24 0.74 -13.36
CA THR A 131 -10.30 0.52 -14.47
C THR A 131 -9.43 1.77 -14.59
N SER A 132 -8.37 1.84 -13.81
CA SER A 132 -7.42 2.97 -13.83
C SER A 132 -6.27 2.75 -14.81
N CYS A 133 -5.88 1.50 -15.06
CA CYS A 133 -4.78 1.19 -15.98
C CYS A 133 -5.31 1.01 -17.41
N THR A 134 -5.18 2.04 -18.25
CA THR A 134 -5.68 2.05 -19.65
C THR A 134 -4.60 2.22 -20.70
N CYS A 135 -3.37 2.63 -20.33
CA CYS A 135 -2.31 2.98 -21.27
C CYS A 135 -1.53 1.78 -21.85
N GLY A 136 -1.40 0.69 -21.11
CA GLY A 136 -0.80 -0.59 -21.55
C GLY A 136 0.68 -0.59 -21.95
N GLU A 137 1.08 0.22 -22.90
CA GLU A 137 2.38 0.11 -23.59
C GLU A 137 3.59 0.62 -22.80
N PRO A 138 3.57 1.80 -22.16
CA PRO A 138 4.73 2.27 -21.40
C PRO A 138 5.17 1.30 -20.30
N CYS A 139 4.18 0.67 -19.63
CA CYS A 139 4.43 -0.32 -18.59
C CYS A 139 5.06 -1.60 -19.14
N ARG A 140 4.61 -2.09 -20.30
CA ARG A 140 5.15 -3.31 -20.92
C ARG A 140 6.59 -3.12 -21.35
N SER A 141 6.91 -1.96 -21.97
CA SER A 141 8.28 -1.63 -22.33
C SER A 141 9.19 -1.55 -21.11
N ALA A 142 8.75 -0.91 -20.01
CA ALA A 142 9.51 -0.86 -18.77
C ALA A 142 9.70 -2.25 -18.16
N LEU A 143 8.67 -3.11 -18.19
CA LEU A 143 8.74 -4.49 -17.70
C LEU A 143 9.72 -5.33 -18.53
N ALA A 144 9.74 -5.18 -19.85
CA ALA A 144 10.65 -5.89 -20.73
C ALA A 144 12.15 -5.54 -20.47
N ASN A 145 12.39 -4.34 -19.93
CA ASN A 145 13.73 -3.86 -19.57
C ASN A 145 14.06 -4.05 -18.07
N LEU A 146 13.23 -4.79 -17.32
CA LEU A 146 13.44 -5.01 -15.88
C LEU A 146 14.70 -5.83 -15.65
N LYS A 147 15.58 -5.32 -14.78
CA LYS A 147 16.74 -6.03 -14.25
C LYS A 147 16.54 -6.26 -12.77
N MET A 148 16.58 -7.52 -12.34
CA MET A 148 16.23 -7.92 -10.97
C MET A 148 17.18 -7.34 -9.92
N ASP A 149 18.43 -7.11 -10.27
CA ASP A 149 19.50 -6.58 -9.44
C ASP A 149 19.66 -5.03 -9.52
N ASP A 150 18.89 -4.38 -10.39
CA ASP A 150 18.93 -2.92 -10.55
C ASP A 150 17.61 -2.27 -10.10
N TRP A 151 17.62 -1.71 -8.90
CA TRP A 151 16.46 -0.99 -8.33
C TRP A 151 15.95 0.16 -9.22
N ARG A 152 16.80 0.75 -10.06
CA ARG A 152 16.40 1.81 -10.98
C ARG A 152 15.46 1.30 -12.05
N SER A 153 15.61 0.05 -12.47
CA SER A 153 14.68 -0.58 -13.39
C SER A 153 13.30 -0.84 -12.76
N TRP A 154 13.26 -1.13 -11.45
CA TRP A 154 12.00 -1.22 -10.70
C TRP A 154 11.34 0.15 -10.55
N LEU A 155 12.12 1.20 -10.29
CA LEU A 155 11.61 2.57 -10.27
C LEU A 155 11.06 2.98 -11.64
N ALA A 156 11.76 2.64 -12.72
CA ALA A 156 11.34 2.95 -14.09
C ALA A 156 9.96 2.38 -14.43
N MET A 157 9.56 1.25 -13.86
CA MET A 157 8.20 0.71 -14.02
C MET A 157 7.12 1.63 -13.40
N ARG A 158 7.42 2.28 -12.27
CA ARG A 158 6.52 3.27 -11.66
C ARG A 158 6.51 4.57 -12.46
N ASP A 159 7.68 5.06 -12.85
CA ASP A 159 7.85 6.28 -13.63
C ASP A 159 7.22 6.17 -15.04
N ALA A 160 7.10 4.97 -15.60
CA ALA A 160 6.43 4.73 -16.87
C ALA A 160 4.92 5.02 -16.82
N CYS A 161 4.29 4.95 -15.64
CA CYS A 161 2.86 5.21 -15.50
C CYS A 161 2.57 6.71 -15.65
N PRO A 162 1.64 7.11 -16.56
CA PRO A 162 1.28 8.51 -16.72
C PRO A 162 0.37 9.04 -15.61
N ILE A 163 -0.28 8.14 -14.83
CA ILE A 163 -1.22 8.51 -13.79
C ILE A 163 -0.47 8.80 -12.50
N GLY A 164 -0.82 9.90 -11.84
CA GLY A 164 -0.31 10.25 -10.52
C GLY A 164 1.15 10.70 -10.49
N ARG A 165 1.72 11.17 -11.58
CA ARG A 165 3.12 11.64 -11.64
C ARG A 165 3.41 12.74 -10.63
N GLU A 166 2.44 13.58 -10.35
CA GLU A 166 2.51 14.64 -9.33
C GLU A 166 2.65 14.11 -7.90
N TYR A 167 2.33 12.83 -7.68
CA TYR A 167 2.46 12.15 -6.39
C TYR A 167 3.73 11.30 -6.29
N ARG A 168 4.61 11.36 -7.29
CA ARG A 168 5.91 10.68 -7.26
C ARG A 168 6.61 10.95 -5.93
N TYR A 169 7.15 9.91 -5.33
CA TYR A 169 7.92 10.04 -4.11
C TYR A 169 9.12 10.98 -4.31
N PRO A 170 9.49 11.82 -3.33
CA PRO A 170 10.72 12.60 -3.37
C PRO A 170 11.94 11.66 -3.38
N ASP A 171 13.07 12.16 -3.88
CA ASP A 171 14.23 11.31 -4.15
C ASP A 171 14.81 10.68 -2.88
N ASP A 172 14.79 11.38 -1.75
CA ASP A 172 15.20 10.84 -0.45
C ASP A 172 14.31 9.67 0.04
N GLN A 173 13.01 9.74 -0.21
CA GLN A 173 12.07 8.64 0.06
C GLN A 173 12.33 7.46 -0.87
N ILE A 174 12.58 7.72 -2.15
CA ILE A 174 12.93 6.69 -3.13
C ILE A 174 14.22 5.99 -2.71
N GLU A 175 15.27 6.75 -2.41
CA GLU A 175 16.54 6.19 -1.96
C GLU A 175 16.38 5.33 -0.71
N PHE A 176 15.59 5.78 0.25
CA PHE A 176 15.29 5.03 1.47
C PHE A 176 14.62 3.68 1.16
N HIS A 177 13.53 3.68 0.40
CA HIS A 177 12.77 2.46 0.13
C HIS A 177 13.51 1.47 -0.76
N TYR A 178 14.30 1.95 -1.72
CA TYR A 178 15.07 1.10 -2.61
C TYR A 178 16.48 0.74 -2.08
N ALA A 179 16.93 1.33 -0.97
CA ALA A 179 18.21 0.96 -0.36
C ALA A 179 18.22 -0.52 0.08
N LEU A 180 17.08 -1.06 0.53
CA LEU A 180 16.93 -2.46 0.90
C LEU A 180 17.17 -3.41 -0.28
N LEU A 181 16.76 -3.04 -1.49
CA LEU A 181 17.01 -3.82 -2.70
C LEU A 181 18.51 -3.91 -3.06
N ARG A 182 19.31 -2.90 -2.66
CA ARG A 182 20.76 -2.92 -2.85
C ARG A 182 21.46 -3.91 -1.92
N MET A 183 20.84 -4.26 -0.80
CA MET A 183 21.41 -5.17 0.20
C MET A 183 21.04 -6.65 -0.02
N GLY A 184 20.35 -6.98 -1.13
CA GLY A 184 20.00 -8.36 -1.46
C GLY A 184 18.91 -8.96 -0.56
N ALA A 185 18.16 -8.15 0.16
CA ALA A 185 17.02 -8.64 0.92
C ALA A 185 15.90 -9.11 -0.05
N PRO A 186 15.30 -10.28 0.17
CA PRO A 186 14.19 -10.74 -0.65
C PRO A 186 13.03 -9.74 -0.53
N VAL A 187 12.55 -9.27 -1.68
CA VAL A 187 11.34 -8.45 -1.76
C VAL A 187 10.17 -9.38 -1.48
N GLY A 188 9.56 -9.24 -0.30
CA GLY A 188 8.35 -9.96 0.08
C GLY A 188 7.11 -9.47 -0.67
#